data_b8f985861b0d36dd9d95822cc780d8c0
#
_entry.id   b8f985861b0d36dd9d95822cc780d8c0
#
_cell.length_a   1.000
_cell.length_b   1.000
_cell.length_c   1.000
_cell.angle_alpha   90.00
_cell.angle_beta   90.00
_cell.angle_gamma   90.00
#
_symmetry.space_group_name_H-M   'P 1'
#
loop_
_entity.id
_entity.type
_entity.pdbx_description
1 polymer ?
#
loop_
_entity_poly.entity_id
_entity_poly.type
_entity_poly.pdbx_seq_one_letter_code
_entity_poly.pdbx_strand_id
1 'polypeptide(L)'
;MDFNRTADDRFENLPDYPFKPNYVDVDNTEGGKLRMHYVDEGPKDGQTVVMIHGNPTWSFMWRKLIPTLIENGYRAIAIDHIGIGRSDKPTKMSDYTIARHEAWVKEALFETIGVKDAHFILHDWGGIIGLRAIADYQDRVSSIIMSNTGFPVRNPDKPIKKMARKGAGFLRAFQLWIRINKGWKHWKTIAKIALSDMPQADIDGYAAPYPDKRYLTGVRQFTQMLPTRNNNPILAENYEAIQKLKNFHKPFLCLYSDKDQIAPNGYRSVRPIIPGTREYEPIILKGGSHFLLEDIPNDYAGEVIKFYKSLNP
;
A
#
# COMPACT_ATOMS: atom_id res chain seq x y z
N MET A 1 -13.68 -19.07 -6.53
CA MET A 1 -12.35 -18.49 -6.90
C MET A 1 -11.25 -19.41 -6.36
N ASP A 2 -10.40 -19.96 -7.24
CA ASP A 2 -9.26 -20.81 -6.82
C ASP A 2 -8.11 -19.94 -6.33
N PHE A 3 -7.43 -20.36 -5.27
CA PHE A 3 -6.29 -19.63 -4.71
C PHE A 3 -5.18 -20.55 -4.20
N ASN A 4 -3.97 -20.02 -4.13
CA ASN A 4 -2.84 -20.62 -3.44
C ASN A 4 -2.70 -19.98 -2.05
N ARG A 5 -2.25 -20.76 -1.07
CA ARG A 5 -1.88 -20.31 0.27
C ARG A 5 -0.43 -20.68 0.54
N THR A 6 0.37 -19.70 0.91
CA THR A 6 1.78 -19.95 1.28
C THR A 6 1.82 -20.65 2.63
N ALA A 7 2.63 -21.70 2.72
CA ALA A 7 2.82 -22.46 3.95
C ALA A 7 3.45 -21.59 5.04
N ASP A 8 3.07 -21.81 6.30
CA ASP A 8 3.46 -20.96 7.43
C ASP A 8 4.95 -21.04 7.77
N ASP A 9 5.60 -22.19 7.49
CA ASP A 9 7.04 -22.40 7.67
C ASP A 9 7.90 -21.41 6.86
N ARG A 10 7.37 -20.88 5.76
CA ARG A 10 8.02 -19.86 4.94
C ARG A 10 8.20 -18.52 5.66
N PHE A 11 7.49 -18.29 6.73
CA PHE A 11 7.48 -17.03 7.49
C PHE A 11 8.17 -17.16 8.85
N GLU A 12 8.82 -18.30 9.10
CA GLU A 12 9.61 -18.52 10.31
C GLU A 12 10.98 -17.84 10.18
N ASN A 13 11.49 -17.34 11.31
CA ASN A 13 12.82 -16.74 11.42
C ASN A 13 13.11 -15.59 10.43
N LEU A 14 12.10 -14.82 10.06
CA LEU A 14 12.29 -13.62 9.25
C LEU A 14 12.99 -12.52 10.06
N PRO A 15 13.93 -11.77 9.47
CA PRO A 15 14.66 -10.72 10.19
C PRO A 15 13.68 -9.63 10.68
N ASP A 16 13.79 -9.29 11.96
CA ASP A 16 13.01 -8.24 12.64
C ASP A 16 11.48 -8.37 12.48
N TYR A 17 10.96 -9.59 12.21
CA TYR A 17 9.54 -9.83 12.00
C TYR A 17 9.01 -10.93 12.93
N PRO A 18 8.94 -10.66 14.26
CA PRO A 18 8.48 -11.66 15.25
C PRO A 18 6.96 -11.73 15.39
N PHE A 19 6.20 -11.00 14.57
CA PHE A 19 4.78 -10.79 14.74
C PHE A 19 3.94 -12.05 14.48
N LYS A 20 3.02 -12.32 15.40
CA LYS A 20 2.07 -13.42 15.23
C LYS A 20 1.07 -13.08 14.11
N PRO A 21 0.73 -14.04 13.24
CA PRO A 21 -0.24 -13.79 12.20
C PRO A 21 -1.67 -13.71 12.78
N ASN A 22 -2.42 -12.74 12.28
CA ASN A 22 -3.87 -12.70 12.43
C ASN A 22 -4.53 -12.79 11.06
N TYR A 23 -5.78 -13.25 11.02
CA TYR A 23 -6.48 -13.42 9.75
C TYR A 23 -7.94 -13.00 9.88
N VAL A 24 -8.47 -12.43 8.80
CA VAL A 24 -9.91 -12.22 8.59
C VAL A 24 -10.32 -12.83 7.27
N ASP A 25 -11.55 -13.30 7.19
CA ASP A 25 -12.14 -13.77 5.95
C ASP A 25 -12.84 -12.60 5.22
N VAL A 26 -12.53 -12.44 3.94
CA VAL A 26 -13.18 -11.47 3.07
C VAL A 26 -13.90 -12.18 1.93
N ASP A 27 -14.98 -11.61 1.41
CA ASP A 27 -15.78 -12.19 0.33
C ASP A 27 -14.98 -12.28 -0.97
N ASN A 28 -14.99 -13.44 -1.62
CA ASN A 28 -14.34 -13.63 -2.91
C ASN A 28 -15.20 -13.25 -4.13
N THR A 29 -16.40 -12.71 -3.89
CA THR A 29 -17.38 -12.33 -4.92
C THR A 29 -17.95 -13.49 -5.76
N GLU A 30 -17.66 -14.73 -5.41
CA GLU A 30 -18.11 -15.97 -6.08
C GLU A 30 -18.74 -16.95 -5.10
N GLY A 31 -19.25 -16.44 -3.95
CA GLY A 31 -19.91 -17.25 -2.91
C GLY A 31 -18.96 -17.99 -1.99
N GLY A 32 -17.70 -17.59 -1.90
CA GLY A 32 -16.70 -18.14 -0.98
C GLY A 32 -15.92 -17.06 -0.27
N LYS A 33 -14.90 -17.45 0.51
CA LYS A 33 -14.05 -16.55 1.29
C LYS A 33 -12.58 -16.66 0.88
N LEU A 34 -11.84 -15.55 1.05
CA LEU A 34 -10.39 -15.49 1.00
C LEU A 34 -9.88 -15.02 2.35
N ARG A 35 -8.80 -15.64 2.81
CA ARG A 35 -8.16 -15.27 4.07
C ARG A 35 -7.22 -14.09 3.84
N MET A 36 -7.46 -12.96 4.49
CA MET A 36 -6.57 -11.80 4.52
C MET A 36 -5.77 -11.78 5.82
N HIS A 37 -4.46 -11.67 5.71
CA HIS A 37 -3.55 -11.56 6.84
C HIS A 37 -3.42 -10.12 7.33
N TYR A 38 -3.22 -9.97 8.63
CA TYR A 38 -2.77 -8.72 9.24
C TYR A 38 -1.92 -8.95 10.49
N VAL A 39 -1.04 -8.01 10.74
CA VAL A 39 -0.34 -7.84 12.02
C VAL A 39 -1.20 -6.99 12.92
N ASP A 40 -1.23 -7.27 14.22
CA ASP A 40 -1.97 -6.50 15.23
C ASP A 40 -1.18 -6.49 16.54
N GLU A 41 -0.32 -5.51 16.71
CA GLU A 41 0.63 -5.41 17.81
C GLU A 41 0.41 -4.13 18.64
N GLY A 42 0.91 -4.16 19.89
CA GLY A 42 0.77 -3.06 20.84
C GLY A 42 -0.49 -3.12 21.70
N PRO A 43 -0.73 -2.07 22.52
CA PRO A 43 -1.86 -2.02 23.45
C PRO A 43 -3.20 -2.00 22.68
N LYS A 44 -4.13 -2.85 23.05
CA LYS A 44 -5.41 -3.00 22.35
C LYS A 44 -6.34 -1.79 22.53
N ASP A 45 -6.14 -1.02 23.57
CA ASP A 45 -6.79 0.26 23.88
C ASP A 45 -6.00 1.49 23.39
N GLY A 46 -4.80 1.27 22.83
CA GLY A 46 -3.99 2.33 22.23
C GLY A 46 -4.62 2.92 20.97
N GLN A 47 -4.29 4.18 20.68
CA GLN A 47 -4.69 4.82 19.43
C GLN A 47 -4.19 3.99 18.24
N THR A 48 -5.10 3.57 17.37
CA THR A 48 -4.79 2.65 16.29
C THR A 48 -4.10 3.35 15.12
N VAL A 49 -3.02 2.74 14.62
CA VAL A 49 -2.34 3.10 13.36
C VAL A 49 -2.49 1.94 12.38
N VAL A 50 -3.19 2.18 11.27
CA VAL A 50 -3.36 1.21 10.18
C VAL A 50 -2.35 1.49 9.09
N MET A 51 -1.60 0.48 8.68
CA MET A 51 -0.57 0.58 7.65
C MET A 51 -0.96 -0.28 6.44
N ILE A 52 -1.00 0.35 5.27
CA ILE A 52 -1.38 -0.31 4.00
C ILE A 52 -0.20 -0.23 3.04
N HIS A 53 0.39 -1.39 2.75
CA HIS A 53 1.53 -1.56 1.85
C HIS A 53 1.13 -1.50 0.37
N GLY A 54 2.12 -1.46 -0.50
CA GLY A 54 1.93 -1.55 -1.94
C GLY A 54 2.48 -2.83 -2.58
N ASN A 55 2.81 -2.74 -3.84
CA ASN A 55 3.34 -3.85 -4.62
C ASN A 55 4.83 -3.62 -4.95
N PRO A 56 5.69 -4.58 -4.72
CA PRO A 56 5.47 -5.97 -4.33
C PRO A 56 5.76 -6.23 -2.83
N THR A 57 5.71 -5.20 -1.99
CA THR A 57 5.91 -5.31 -0.56
C THR A 57 4.72 -5.98 0.12
N TRP A 58 4.88 -6.34 1.40
CA TRP A 58 3.84 -6.87 2.28
C TRP A 58 4.07 -6.33 3.70
N SER A 59 3.32 -6.73 4.69
CA SER A 59 3.43 -6.20 6.05
C SER A 59 4.85 -6.25 6.64
N PHE A 60 5.73 -7.06 6.07
CA PHE A 60 7.16 -7.11 6.39
C PHE A 60 7.87 -5.75 6.26
N MET A 61 7.42 -4.89 5.34
CA MET A 61 8.01 -3.55 5.18
C MET A 61 7.83 -2.68 6.44
N TRP A 62 6.82 -2.95 7.23
CA TRP A 62 6.50 -2.17 8.42
C TRP A 62 7.24 -2.63 9.67
N ARG A 63 8.03 -3.73 9.59
CA ARG A 63 8.72 -4.34 10.73
C ARG A 63 9.62 -3.36 11.50
N LYS A 64 10.21 -2.40 10.80
CA LYS A 64 11.09 -1.38 11.40
C LYS A 64 10.31 -0.19 12.01
N LEU A 65 9.05 0.00 11.63
CA LEU A 65 8.19 1.07 12.18
C LEU A 65 7.35 0.59 13.36
N ILE A 66 6.84 -0.64 13.30
CA ILE A 66 5.92 -1.20 14.31
C ILE A 66 6.48 -1.07 15.73
N PRO A 67 7.77 -1.42 16.03
CA PRO A 67 8.33 -1.26 17.39
C PRO A 67 8.23 0.19 17.89
N THR A 68 8.59 1.17 17.06
CA THR A 68 8.52 2.58 17.43
C THR A 68 7.08 3.04 17.72
N LEU A 69 6.10 2.55 16.97
CA LEU A 69 4.69 2.84 17.25
C LEU A 69 4.28 2.28 18.61
N ILE A 70 4.63 1.03 18.91
CA ILE A 70 4.33 0.37 20.19
C ILE A 70 4.97 1.09 21.35
N GLU A 71 6.25 1.45 21.25
CA GLU A 71 6.99 2.21 22.25
C GLU A 71 6.37 3.57 22.57
N ASN A 72 5.65 4.15 21.61
CA ASN A 72 4.90 5.40 21.80
C ASN A 72 3.40 5.19 22.13
N GLY A 73 3.00 3.96 22.50
CA GLY A 73 1.66 3.64 23.00
C GLY A 73 0.59 3.43 21.90
N TYR A 74 0.98 3.31 20.64
CA TYR A 74 0.05 3.04 19.54
C TYR A 74 -0.21 1.54 19.36
N ARG A 75 -1.42 1.19 18.94
CA ARG A 75 -1.74 -0.12 18.37
C ARG A 75 -1.44 -0.09 16.89
N ALA A 76 -0.61 -1.00 16.41
CA ALA A 76 -0.16 -1.10 15.03
C ALA A 76 -0.90 -2.23 14.29
N ILE A 77 -1.67 -1.89 13.27
CA ILE A 77 -2.34 -2.86 12.38
C ILE A 77 -1.73 -2.73 10.98
N ALA A 78 -1.16 -3.82 10.44
CA ALA A 78 -0.61 -3.84 9.08
C ALA A 78 -1.23 -5.00 8.29
N ILE A 79 -2.02 -4.70 7.27
CA ILE A 79 -2.67 -5.72 6.43
C ILE A 79 -1.74 -6.18 5.31
N ASP A 80 -1.96 -7.41 4.82
CA ASP A 80 -1.44 -7.89 3.54
C ASP A 80 -2.57 -7.94 2.52
N HIS A 81 -2.42 -7.24 1.40
CA HIS A 81 -3.40 -7.31 0.31
C HIS A 81 -3.62 -8.75 -0.16
N ILE A 82 -4.85 -9.09 -0.56
CA ILE A 82 -5.11 -10.37 -1.24
C ILE A 82 -4.16 -10.49 -2.45
N GLY A 83 -3.53 -11.66 -2.58
CA GLY A 83 -2.51 -11.92 -3.60
C GLY A 83 -1.06 -11.65 -3.18
N ILE A 84 -0.85 -11.07 -1.99
CA ILE A 84 0.46 -10.65 -1.49
C ILE A 84 0.66 -11.14 -0.04
N GLY A 85 1.90 -11.20 0.43
CA GLY A 85 2.25 -11.53 1.81
C GLY A 85 1.70 -12.89 2.24
N ARG A 86 1.12 -12.95 3.44
CA ARG A 86 0.51 -14.16 4.01
C ARG A 86 -0.96 -14.35 3.61
N SER A 87 -1.57 -13.38 2.89
CA SER A 87 -2.94 -13.47 2.38
C SER A 87 -3.07 -14.51 1.27
N ASP A 88 -4.28 -15.03 1.08
CA ASP A 88 -4.60 -15.95 -0.02
C ASP A 88 -4.32 -15.30 -1.38
N LYS A 89 -3.92 -16.13 -2.34
CA LYS A 89 -3.46 -15.69 -3.67
C LYS A 89 -4.30 -16.31 -4.78
N PRO A 90 -5.39 -15.65 -5.20
CA PRO A 90 -6.17 -16.08 -6.38
C PRO A 90 -5.28 -16.41 -7.57
N THR A 91 -5.66 -17.45 -8.32
CA THR A 91 -4.78 -18.01 -9.36
C THR A 91 -4.89 -17.32 -10.71
N LYS A 92 -5.98 -16.55 -10.95
CA LYS A 92 -6.22 -15.85 -12.21
C LYS A 92 -5.94 -14.36 -12.07
N MET A 93 -5.28 -13.76 -13.05
CA MET A 93 -5.04 -12.31 -13.05
C MET A 93 -6.34 -11.50 -13.08
N SER A 94 -7.40 -12.01 -13.72
CA SER A 94 -8.73 -11.40 -13.75
C SER A 94 -9.40 -11.27 -12.38
N ASP A 95 -8.94 -12.03 -11.40
CA ASP A 95 -9.48 -11.99 -10.04
C ASP A 95 -9.05 -10.73 -9.29
N TYR A 96 -8.03 -10.04 -9.77
CA TYR A 96 -7.48 -8.84 -9.16
C TYR A 96 -7.90 -7.60 -9.92
N THR A 97 -8.74 -6.81 -9.33
CA THR A 97 -9.12 -5.46 -9.78
C THR A 97 -8.98 -4.47 -8.63
N ILE A 98 -8.84 -3.19 -8.92
CA ILE A 98 -8.78 -2.18 -7.85
C ILE A 98 -10.07 -2.18 -7.04
N ALA A 99 -11.22 -2.30 -7.69
CA ALA A 99 -12.50 -2.36 -7.00
C ALA A 99 -12.61 -3.55 -6.03
N ARG A 100 -12.08 -4.74 -6.41
CA ARG A 100 -12.03 -5.88 -5.48
C ARG A 100 -11.05 -5.63 -4.32
N HIS A 101 -9.87 -5.09 -4.58
CA HIS A 101 -8.94 -4.74 -3.51
C HIS A 101 -9.53 -3.71 -2.55
N GLU A 102 -10.22 -2.70 -3.07
CA GLU A 102 -10.95 -1.73 -2.26
C GLU A 102 -12.01 -2.42 -1.39
N ALA A 103 -12.84 -3.30 -1.97
CA ALA A 103 -13.88 -4.04 -1.24
C ALA A 103 -13.25 -4.92 -0.14
N TRP A 104 -12.21 -5.68 -0.43
CA TRP A 104 -11.51 -6.52 0.55
C TRP A 104 -10.92 -5.71 1.70
N VAL A 105 -10.33 -4.55 1.41
CA VAL A 105 -9.78 -3.67 2.45
C VAL A 105 -10.89 -3.07 3.31
N LYS A 106 -12.02 -2.67 2.72
CA LYS A 106 -13.19 -2.17 3.45
C LYS A 106 -13.76 -3.24 4.39
N GLU A 107 -14.04 -4.44 3.86
CA GLU A 107 -14.56 -5.56 4.63
C GLU A 107 -13.61 -5.94 5.78
N ALA A 108 -12.30 -6.07 5.49
CA ALA A 108 -11.32 -6.44 6.49
C ALA A 108 -11.20 -5.38 7.60
N LEU A 109 -10.92 -4.13 7.24
CA LEU A 109 -10.58 -3.09 8.22
C LEU A 109 -11.81 -2.53 8.94
N PHE A 110 -12.84 -2.15 8.20
CA PHE A 110 -13.95 -1.38 8.76
C PHE A 110 -15.12 -2.25 9.22
N GLU A 111 -15.35 -3.40 8.57
CA GLU A 111 -16.50 -4.25 8.87
C GLU A 111 -16.12 -5.39 9.81
N THR A 112 -14.97 -6.07 9.59
CA THR A 112 -14.57 -7.24 10.38
C THR A 112 -13.68 -6.88 11.56
N ILE A 113 -12.54 -6.18 11.35
CA ILE A 113 -11.65 -5.74 12.44
C ILE A 113 -12.31 -4.61 13.24
N GLY A 114 -13.18 -3.82 12.60
CA GLY A 114 -13.97 -2.78 13.26
C GLY A 114 -13.13 -1.53 13.58
N VAL A 115 -12.14 -1.21 12.73
CA VAL A 115 -11.27 -0.03 12.90
C VAL A 115 -12.11 1.25 13.00
N LYS A 116 -11.84 2.06 14.03
CA LYS A 116 -12.47 3.37 14.30
C LYS A 116 -11.41 4.33 14.81
N ASP A 117 -11.61 5.61 14.52
CA ASP A 117 -10.75 6.71 14.99
C ASP A 117 -9.26 6.44 14.80
N ALA A 118 -8.89 5.84 13.63
CA ALA A 118 -7.55 5.39 13.38
C ALA A 118 -6.74 6.35 12.52
N HIS A 119 -5.44 6.38 12.74
CA HIS A 119 -4.46 6.97 11.84
C HIS A 119 -4.14 5.98 10.72
N PHE A 120 -3.92 6.46 9.51
CA PHE A 120 -3.58 5.63 8.36
C PHE A 120 -2.22 6.01 7.79
N ILE A 121 -1.38 5.01 7.50
CA ILE A 121 -0.14 5.18 6.73
C ILE A 121 -0.30 4.39 5.43
N LEU A 122 -0.22 5.10 4.32
CA LEU A 122 -0.49 4.59 2.98
C LEU A 122 0.76 4.67 2.12
N HIS A 123 1.22 3.54 1.57
CA HIS A 123 2.41 3.49 0.73
C HIS A 123 2.11 2.83 -0.62
N ASP A 124 2.62 3.38 -1.72
CA ASP A 124 2.50 2.85 -3.09
C ASP A 124 1.05 2.50 -3.47
N TRP A 125 0.72 1.27 -3.85
CA TRP A 125 -0.66 0.82 -4.11
C TRP A 125 -1.59 0.97 -2.90
N GLY A 126 -1.03 0.88 -1.70
CA GLY A 126 -1.77 1.18 -0.48
C GLY A 126 -2.32 2.61 -0.46
N GLY A 127 -1.67 3.56 -1.15
CA GLY A 127 -2.20 4.92 -1.34
C GLY A 127 -3.45 4.94 -2.21
N ILE A 128 -3.43 4.24 -3.34
CA ILE A 128 -4.58 4.21 -4.27
C ILE A 128 -5.76 3.46 -3.63
N ILE A 129 -5.52 2.25 -3.13
CA ILE A 129 -6.56 1.39 -2.57
C ILE A 129 -7.07 1.95 -1.23
N GLY A 130 -6.15 2.40 -0.37
CA GLY A 130 -6.47 2.95 0.94
C GLY A 130 -7.29 4.23 0.87
N LEU A 131 -6.93 5.19 0.00
CA LEU A 131 -7.73 6.40 -0.18
C LEU A 131 -9.14 6.11 -0.73
N ARG A 132 -9.28 5.12 -1.62
CA ARG A 132 -10.60 4.68 -2.10
C ARG A 132 -11.43 4.08 -0.96
N ALA A 133 -10.82 3.21 -0.15
CA ALA A 133 -11.49 2.61 1.00
C ALA A 133 -11.89 3.67 2.03
N ILE A 134 -10.99 4.59 2.37
CA ILE A 134 -11.22 5.69 3.31
C ILE A 134 -12.33 6.64 2.82
N ALA A 135 -12.47 6.84 1.51
CA ALA A 135 -13.46 7.77 0.96
C ALA A 135 -14.90 7.49 1.44
N ASP A 136 -15.22 6.23 1.75
CA ASP A 136 -16.54 5.83 2.26
C ASP A 136 -16.61 5.75 3.80
N TYR A 137 -15.46 5.82 4.51
CA TYR A 137 -15.35 5.65 5.96
C TYR A 137 -14.58 6.81 6.63
N GLN A 138 -14.73 8.05 6.10
CA GLN A 138 -13.98 9.22 6.58
C GLN A 138 -14.20 9.52 8.05
N ASP A 139 -15.38 9.22 8.58
CA ASP A 139 -15.74 9.36 10.00
C ASP A 139 -14.85 8.51 10.91
N ARG A 140 -14.38 7.36 10.45
CA ARG A 140 -13.54 6.42 11.20
C ARG A 140 -12.03 6.68 11.11
N VAL A 141 -11.62 7.73 10.41
CA VAL A 141 -10.22 8.10 10.20
C VAL A 141 -9.88 9.34 11.00
N SER A 142 -8.81 9.30 11.79
CA SER A 142 -8.28 10.44 12.54
C SER A 142 -7.30 11.28 11.75
N SER A 143 -6.38 10.64 11.05
CA SER A 143 -5.42 11.30 10.16
C SER A 143 -4.88 10.34 9.08
N ILE A 144 -4.20 10.90 8.08
CA ILE A 144 -3.55 10.14 7.02
C ILE A 144 -2.10 10.59 6.87
N ILE A 145 -1.18 9.64 6.74
CA ILE A 145 0.17 9.84 6.19
C ILE A 145 0.22 9.12 4.84
N MET A 146 0.56 9.84 3.80
CA MET A 146 0.68 9.31 2.44
C MET A 146 2.15 9.36 2.01
N SER A 147 2.73 8.21 1.65
CA SER A 147 4.16 8.05 1.39
C SER A 147 4.43 7.40 0.05
N ASN A 148 5.32 7.99 -0.76
CA ASN A 148 5.83 7.44 -2.02
C ASN A 148 4.73 6.79 -2.89
N THR A 149 3.64 7.51 -3.10
CA THR A 149 2.49 7.08 -3.88
C THR A 149 1.87 8.27 -4.61
N GLY A 150 0.99 8.00 -5.56
CA GLY A 150 0.17 9.00 -6.22
C GLY A 150 -1.29 8.56 -6.26
N PHE A 151 -2.17 9.50 -6.55
CA PHE A 151 -3.58 9.18 -6.76
C PHE A 151 -3.99 9.69 -8.15
N PRO A 152 -3.71 8.92 -9.22
CA PRO A 152 -3.97 9.36 -10.58
C PRO A 152 -5.48 9.42 -10.83
N VAL A 153 -5.94 10.58 -11.28
CA VAL A 153 -7.36 10.86 -11.54
C VAL A 153 -7.57 11.47 -12.92
N ARG A 154 -8.73 11.24 -13.49
CA ARG A 154 -9.22 11.94 -14.68
C ARG A 154 -10.67 12.31 -14.48
N ASN A 155 -10.99 13.59 -14.62
CA ASN A 155 -12.38 14.02 -14.70
C ASN A 155 -13.02 13.42 -15.97
N PRO A 156 -14.07 12.59 -15.86
CA PRO A 156 -14.72 11.97 -17.01
C PRO A 156 -15.34 12.97 -17.98
N ASP A 157 -15.77 14.14 -17.48
CA ASP A 157 -16.42 15.19 -18.27
C ASP A 157 -15.44 16.02 -19.10
N LYS A 158 -14.12 15.84 -18.87
CA LYS A 158 -13.10 16.57 -19.62
C LYS A 158 -12.54 15.74 -20.78
N PRO A 159 -12.21 16.40 -21.91
CA PRO A 159 -11.59 15.73 -23.05
C PRO A 159 -10.34 14.94 -22.66
N ILE A 160 -10.16 13.78 -23.28
CA ILE A 160 -8.98 12.93 -23.04
C ILE A 160 -7.75 13.62 -23.65
N LYS A 161 -6.89 14.17 -22.80
CA LYS A 161 -5.58 14.68 -23.22
C LYS A 161 -4.61 13.52 -23.47
N LYS A 162 -3.74 13.64 -24.47
CA LYS A 162 -2.69 12.63 -24.69
C LYS A 162 -1.76 12.61 -23.45
N MET A 163 -1.52 11.42 -22.91
CA MET A 163 -0.57 11.24 -21.80
C MET A 163 0.85 11.59 -22.29
N ALA A 164 1.64 12.25 -21.43
CA ALA A 164 3.02 12.57 -21.76
C ALA A 164 3.79 11.32 -22.20
N ARG A 165 4.35 11.35 -23.41
CA ARG A 165 4.88 10.16 -24.11
C ARG A 165 6.02 9.44 -23.39
N LYS A 166 6.87 10.18 -22.63
CA LYS A 166 8.13 9.63 -22.09
C LYS A 166 7.93 8.56 -21.00
N GLY A 167 6.96 8.71 -20.09
CA GLY A 167 6.71 7.73 -19.04
C GLY A 167 5.84 6.54 -19.47
N ALA A 168 4.83 6.79 -20.32
CA ALA A 168 3.88 5.76 -20.74
C ALA A 168 4.51 4.64 -21.61
N GLY A 169 5.53 4.94 -22.38
CA GLY A 169 6.27 3.98 -23.21
C GLY A 169 7.04 2.97 -22.35
N PHE A 170 7.79 3.47 -21.39
CA PHE A 170 8.53 2.63 -20.45
C PHE A 170 7.59 1.72 -19.65
N LEU A 171 6.52 2.29 -19.09
CA LEU A 171 5.56 1.52 -18.30
C LEU A 171 4.88 0.42 -19.12
N ARG A 172 4.53 0.68 -20.38
CA ARG A 172 3.98 -0.35 -21.29
C ARG A 172 4.98 -1.46 -21.59
N ALA A 173 6.24 -1.10 -21.85
CA ALA A 173 7.29 -2.09 -22.08
C ALA A 173 7.51 -2.94 -20.82
N PHE A 174 7.51 -2.33 -19.65
CA PHE A 174 7.62 -3.00 -18.36
C PHE A 174 6.41 -3.93 -18.09
N GLN A 175 5.17 -3.46 -18.35
CA GLN A 175 3.97 -4.30 -18.23
C GLN A 175 4.03 -5.50 -19.18
N LEU A 176 4.46 -5.29 -20.44
CA LEU A 176 4.62 -6.38 -21.40
C LEU A 176 5.69 -7.38 -20.95
N TRP A 177 6.82 -6.87 -20.48
CA TRP A 177 7.90 -7.72 -19.95
C TRP A 177 7.42 -8.58 -18.78
N ILE A 178 6.71 -8.00 -17.81
CA ILE A 178 6.10 -8.73 -16.67
C ILE A 178 5.08 -9.76 -17.15
N ARG A 179 4.29 -9.44 -18.16
CA ARG A 179 3.27 -10.34 -18.70
C ARG A 179 3.90 -11.58 -19.36
N ILE A 180 5.00 -11.39 -20.07
CA ILE A 180 5.71 -12.47 -20.80
C ILE A 180 6.56 -13.30 -19.85
N ASN A 181 7.30 -12.67 -18.96
CA ASN A 181 8.21 -13.35 -18.01
C ASN A 181 7.42 -13.98 -16.85
N LYS A 182 6.93 -15.19 -17.05
CA LYS A 182 6.21 -15.97 -16.03
C LYS A 182 7.10 -16.47 -14.87
N GLY A 183 8.41 -16.31 -14.97
CA GLY A 183 9.39 -16.79 -14.01
C GLY A 183 10.13 -15.65 -13.32
N TRP A 184 9.59 -15.18 -12.24
CA TRP A 184 10.24 -14.19 -11.40
C TRP A 184 11.32 -14.81 -10.51
N LYS A 185 12.44 -15.15 -11.11
CA LYS A 185 13.69 -15.30 -10.34
C LYS A 185 14.24 -13.93 -9.87
N HIS A 186 13.48 -12.85 -10.01
CA HIS A 186 14.03 -11.48 -10.11
C HIS A 186 13.50 -10.50 -9.09
N TRP A 187 13.14 -10.96 -7.90
CA TRP A 187 13.06 -10.05 -6.74
C TRP A 187 14.32 -9.18 -6.65
N LYS A 188 15.49 -9.77 -6.85
CA LYS A 188 16.75 -9.03 -6.93
C LYS A 188 16.76 -7.92 -8.00
N THR A 189 16.01 -8.07 -9.08
CA THR A 189 15.94 -7.02 -10.13
C THR A 189 14.95 -5.95 -9.76
N ILE A 190 13.82 -6.27 -9.12
CA ILE A 190 12.88 -5.27 -8.59
C ILE A 190 13.51 -4.56 -7.39
N ALA A 191 14.15 -5.30 -6.49
CA ALA A 191 14.96 -4.73 -5.45
C ALA A 191 15.98 -3.73 -6.03
N LYS A 192 16.72 -4.07 -7.06
CA LYS A 192 17.68 -3.17 -7.71
C LYS A 192 17.05 -1.96 -8.43
N ILE A 193 15.85 -2.08 -8.94
CA ILE A 193 15.14 -0.97 -9.64
C ILE A 193 14.44 -0.05 -8.64
N ALA A 194 13.94 -0.60 -7.55
CA ALA A 194 13.09 0.10 -6.59
C ALA A 194 13.74 0.25 -5.20
N LEU A 195 14.86 -0.42 -4.95
CA LEU A 195 15.49 -0.57 -3.65
C LEU A 195 16.95 -0.19 -3.72
N SER A 196 17.41 0.40 -2.65
CA SER A 196 18.81 0.52 -2.25
C SER A 196 19.45 -0.86 -1.97
N ASP A 197 20.70 -0.82 -1.52
CA ASP A 197 21.48 -2.00 -1.12
C ASP A 197 20.90 -2.70 0.11
N MET A 198 19.83 -3.50 -0.09
CA MET A 198 19.26 -4.32 0.98
C MET A 198 20.14 -5.51 1.32
N PRO A 199 20.27 -5.87 2.61
CA PRO A 199 20.82 -7.14 3.03
C PRO A 199 20.08 -8.33 2.39
N GLN A 200 20.80 -9.41 2.10
CA GLN A 200 20.20 -10.60 1.48
C GLN A 200 19.05 -11.16 2.34
N ALA A 201 19.17 -11.13 3.67
CA ALA A 201 18.13 -11.60 4.59
C ALA A 201 16.81 -10.81 4.42
N ASP A 202 16.86 -9.49 4.19
CA ASP A 202 15.69 -8.66 3.95
C ASP A 202 15.06 -8.98 2.58
N ILE A 203 15.90 -9.20 1.56
CA ILE A 203 15.46 -9.63 0.23
C ILE A 203 14.73 -10.99 0.32
N ASP A 204 15.28 -11.93 1.10
CA ASP A 204 14.68 -13.24 1.32
C ASP A 204 13.38 -13.14 2.11
N GLY A 205 13.28 -12.21 3.06
CA GLY A 205 12.05 -11.87 3.78
C GLY A 205 10.94 -11.37 2.85
N TYR A 206 11.25 -10.47 1.93
CA TYR A 206 10.29 -10.05 0.90
C TYR A 206 9.90 -11.17 -0.07
N ALA A 207 10.78 -12.13 -0.31
CA ALA A 207 10.53 -13.28 -1.19
C ALA A 207 9.79 -14.44 -0.50
N ALA A 208 9.74 -14.46 0.83
CA ALA A 208 9.15 -15.54 1.61
C ALA A 208 7.74 -15.95 1.16
N PRO A 209 6.81 -15.00 0.81
CA PRO A 209 5.46 -15.35 0.37
C PRO A 209 5.38 -16.10 -0.95
N TYR A 210 6.47 -16.18 -1.72
CA TYR A 210 6.44 -16.58 -3.13
C TYR A 210 7.39 -17.77 -3.41
N PRO A 211 7.05 -19.01 -2.99
CA PRO A 211 7.90 -20.18 -3.19
C PRO A 211 8.14 -20.50 -4.68
N ASP A 212 7.17 -20.19 -5.53
CA ASP A 212 7.28 -20.36 -6.98
C ASP A 212 6.36 -19.38 -7.75
N LYS A 213 6.41 -19.45 -9.10
CA LYS A 213 5.68 -18.55 -10.00
C LYS A 213 4.15 -18.56 -9.85
N ARG A 214 3.56 -19.60 -9.27
CA ARG A 214 2.11 -19.73 -9.06
C ARG A 214 1.61 -18.73 -8.02
N TYR A 215 2.47 -18.33 -7.11
CA TYR A 215 2.18 -17.38 -6.03
C TYR A 215 2.34 -15.91 -6.45
N LEU A 216 2.82 -15.62 -7.66
CA LEU A 216 3.13 -14.27 -8.13
C LEU A 216 2.01 -13.63 -8.97
N THR A 217 0.84 -14.25 -9.07
CA THR A 217 -0.26 -13.76 -9.91
C THR A 217 -0.71 -12.37 -9.48
N GLY A 218 -0.92 -12.15 -8.18
CA GLY A 218 -1.28 -10.84 -7.62
C GLY A 218 -0.20 -9.78 -7.89
N VAL A 219 1.05 -10.06 -7.53
CA VAL A 219 2.20 -9.16 -7.76
C VAL A 219 2.29 -8.70 -9.21
N ARG A 220 2.10 -9.63 -10.15
CA ARG A 220 2.12 -9.34 -11.59
C ARG A 220 0.92 -8.49 -12.02
N GLN A 221 -0.26 -8.77 -11.49
CA GLN A 221 -1.46 -8.05 -11.85
C GLN A 221 -1.47 -6.63 -11.32
N PHE A 222 -0.94 -6.35 -10.13
CA PHE A 222 -0.79 -4.99 -9.64
C PHE A 222 -0.09 -4.09 -10.66
N THR A 223 1.01 -4.57 -11.25
CA THR A 223 1.69 -3.81 -12.31
C THR A 223 0.82 -3.60 -13.56
N GLN A 224 -0.01 -4.59 -13.92
CA GLN A 224 -0.91 -4.46 -15.08
C GLN A 224 -2.04 -3.45 -14.85
N MET A 225 -2.45 -3.24 -13.60
CA MET A 225 -3.50 -2.28 -13.24
C MET A 225 -3.05 -0.82 -13.34
N LEU A 226 -1.73 -0.53 -13.39
CA LEU A 226 -1.25 0.84 -13.57
C LEU A 226 -1.78 1.46 -14.88
N PRO A 227 -2.38 2.67 -14.83
CA PRO A 227 -2.95 3.29 -16.01
C PRO A 227 -1.86 3.75 -16.98
N THR A 228 -1.80 3.16 -18.15
CA THR A 228 -0.89 3.56 -19.25
C THR A 228 -1.58 4.40 -20.32
N ARG A 229 -2.88 4.62 -20.18
CA ARG A 229 -3.70 5.43 -21.08
C ARG A 229 -4.67 6.28 -20.26
N ASN A 230 -4.95 7.50 -20.76
CA ASN A 230 -5.86 8.42 -20.07
C ASN A 230 -7.35 8.01 -20.16
N ASN A 231 -7.69 6.99 -20.93
CA ASN A 231 -9.02 6.39 -20.96
C ASN A 231 -9.13 5.13 -20.09
N ASN A 232 -8.13 4.84 -19.23
CA ASN A 232 -8.22 3.71 -18.32
C ASN A 232 -9.37 3.95 -17.32
N PRO A 233 -10.30 2.99 -17.13
CA PRO A 233 -11.46 3.14 -16.22
C PRO A 233 -11.06 3.52 -14.79
N ILE A 234 -9.95 3.01 -14.28
CA ILE A 234 -9.42 3.29 -12.96
C ILE A 234 -9.31 4.80 -12.68
N LEU A 235 -8.96 5.60 -13.70
CA LEU A 235 -8.81 7.04 -13.53
C LEU A 235 -10.14 7.74 -13.25
N ALA A 236 -11.25 7.25 -13.83
CA ALA A 236 -12.60 7.74 -13.56
C ALA A 236 -13.09 7.27 -12.18
N GLU A 237 -12.87 5.99 -11.84
CA GLU A 237 -13.20 5.44 -10.52
C GLU A 237 -12.46 6.18 -9.39
N ASN A 238 -11.17 6.46 -9.57
CA ASN A 238 -10.39 7.27 -8.64
C ASN A 238 -10.93 8.71 -8.56
N TYR A 239 -11.47 9.24 -9.67
CA TYR A 239 -12.09 10.56 -9.65
C TYR A 239 -13.34 10.59 -8.77
N GLU A 240 -14.17 9.56 -8.79
CA GLU A 240 -15.32 9.43 -7.90
C GLU A 240 -14.91 9.39 -6.43
N ALA A 241 -13.91 8.58 -6.10
CA ALA A 241 -13.40 8.51 -4.73
C ALA A 241 -12.84 9.86 -4.26
N ILE A 242 -12.07 10.56 -5.09
CA ILE A 242 -11.50 11.86 -4.70
C ILE A 242 -12.54 12.97 -4.58
N GLN A 243 -13.69 12.87 -5.28
CA GLN A 243 -14.81 13.81 -5.05
C GLN A 243 -15.36 13.68 -3.61
N LYS A 244 -15.44 12.47 -3.06
CA LYS A 244 -15.84 12.25 -1.66
C LYS A 244 -14.78 12.84 -0.71
N LEU A 245 -13.50 12.67 -0.99
CA LEU A 245 -12.39 13.17 -0.18
C LEU A 245 -12.22 14.70 -0.23
N LYS A 246 -12.95 15.42 -1.08
CA LYS A 246 -13.01 16.90 -1.04
C LYS A 246 -13.53 17.46 0.31
N ASN A 247 -14.23 16.63 1.05
CA ASN A 247 -14.73 16.98 2.37
C ASN A 247 -13.85 16.45 3.53
N PHE A 248 -12.70 15.85 3.21
CA PHE A 248 -11.77 15.36 4.21
C PHE A 248 -10.88 16.49 4.72
N HIS A 249 -11.25 17.06 5.88
CA HIS A 249 -10.55 18.16 6.53
C HIS A 249 -9.62 17.71 7.66
N LYS A 250 -9.63 16.41 8.02
CA LYS A 250 -8.77 15.88 9.07
C LYS A 250 -7.30 15.91 8.65
N PRO A 251 -6.35 15.92 9.60
CA PRO A 251 -4.93 16.05 9.31
C PRO A 251 -4.43 15.05 8.26
N PHE A 252 -3.71 15.54 7.26
CA PHE A 252 -3.18 14.72 6.17
C PHE A 252 -1.76 15.17 5.80
N LEU A 253 -0.76 14.39 6.24
CA LEU A 253 0.65 14.61 5.94
C LEU A 253 1.08 13.85 4.68
N CYS A 254 1.77 14.54 3.78
CA CYS A 254 2.49 13.93 2.66
C CYS A 254 3.97 13.76 3.05
N LEU A 255 4.39 12.53 3.34
CA LEU A 255 5.74 12.19 3.79
C LEU A 255 6.45 11.34 2.74
N TYR A 256 7.39 11.92 2.01
CA TYR A 256 8.00 11.35 0.82
C TYR A 256 9.52 11.26 0.95
N SER A 257 10.16 10.59 0.02
CA SER A 257 11.62 10.51 -0.11
C SER A 257 12.13 11.16 -1.38
N ASP A 258 13.39 11.62 -1.34
CA ASP A 258 14.00 12.40 -2.43
C ASP A 258 14.49 11.54 -3.61
N LYS A 259 14.71 10.23 -3.39
CA LYS A 259 15.22 9.31 -4.41
C LYS A 259 14.14 8.38 -4.98
N ASP A 260 12.87 8.58 -4.64
CA ASP A 260 11.78 7.80 -5.22
C ASP A 260 11.64 8.06 -6.72
N GLN A 261 11.87 7.02 -7.54
CA GLN A 261 11.76 7.08 -9.00
C GLN A 261 10.38 6.61 -9.51
N ILE A 262 9.55 6.02 -8.64
CA ILE A 262 8.27 5.41 -9.02
C ILE A 262 7.14 6.44 -8.91
N ALA A 263 7.05 7.13 -7.80
CA ALA A 263 6.01 8.12 -7.54
C ALA A 263 6.58 9.48 -7.06
N PRO A 264 7.61 10.04 -7.73
CA PRO A 264 8.20 11.29 -7.31
C PRO A 264 7.13 12.38 -7.34
N ASN A 265 7.02 13.14 -6.26
CA ASN A 265 6.01 14.21 -6.13
C ASN A 265 4.55 13.75 -6.25
N GLY A 266 4.23 12.49 -5.96
CA GLY A 266 2.87 11.96 -6.03
C GLY A 266 1.85 12.74 -5.20
N TYR A 267 2.29 13.43 -4.12
CA TYR A 267 1.49 14.33 -3.30
C TYR A 267 0.80 15.46 -4.11
N ARG A 268 1.35 15.86 -5.24
CA ARG A 268 0.75 16.86 -6.14
C ARG A 268 -0.59 16.42 -6.73
N SER A 269 -0.88 15.12 -6.70
CA SER A 269 -2.16 14.59 -7.18
C SER A 269 -3.31 14.80 -6.19
N VAL A 270 -3.02 14.91 -4.89
CA VAL A 270 -4.03 15.01 -3.82
C VAL A 270 -4.10 16.40 -3.19
N ARG A 271 -2.99 17.10 -3.00
CA ARG A 271 -2.93 18.42 -2.34
C ARG A 271 -3.89 19.47 -2.89
N PRO A 272 -4.09 19.61 -4.21
CA PRO A 272 -5.05 20.57 -4.73
C PRO A 272 -6.51 20.27 -4.39
N ILE A 273 -6.81 19.01 -4.00
CA ILE A 273 -8.18 18.49 -3.93
C ILE A 273 -8.60 18.22 -2.49
N ILE A 274 -7.74 17.58 -1.68
CA ILE A 274 -8.05 17.14 -0.31
C ILE A 274 -7.66 18.26 0.67
N PRO A 275 -8.64 18.90 1.35
CA PRO A 275 -8.38 20.05 2.23
C PRO A 275 -7.42 19.75 3.38
N GLY A 276 -7.52 18.57 4.01
CA GLY A 276 -6.66 18.19 5.14
C GLY A 276 -5.16 18.19 4.84
N THR A 277 -4.77 18.19 3.55
CA THR A 277 -3.35 18.28 3.16
C THR A 277 -2.78 19.70 3.22
N ARG A 278 -3.61 20.73 3.36
CA ARG A 278 -3.19 22.14 3.21
C ARG A 278 -2.50 22.69 4.44
N GLU A 279 -2.84 22.16 5.61
CA GLU A 279 -2.27 22.58 6.89
C GLU A 279 -0.87 22.02 7.13
N TYR A 280 -0.49 21.00 6.35
CA TYR A 280 0.79 20.30 6.47
C TYR A 280 1.58 20.39 5.17
N GLU A 281 2.74 21.08 5.22
CA GLU A 281 3.64 21.06 4.06
C GLU A 281 4.22 19.67 3.84
N PRO A 282 4.40 19.23 2.58
CA PRO A 282 5.02 17.96 2.30
C PRO A 282 6.43 17.88 2.86
N ILE A 283 6.72 16.81 3.57
CA ILE A 283 8.07 16.52 4.06
C ILE A 283 8.74 15.58 3.06
N ILE A 284 9.94 15.97 2.61
CA ILE A 284 10.74 15.16 1.70
C ILE A 284 12.00 14.73 2.45
N LEU A 285 12.02 13.48 2.87
CA LEU A 285 13.14 12.86 3.58
C LEU A 285 14.29 12.59 2.60
N LYS A 286 15.52 12.91 3.05
CA LYS A 286 16.72 12.69 2.26
C LYS A 286 17.24 11.27 2.41
N GLY A 287 17.74 10.72 1.31
CA GLY A 287 18.41 9.43 1.30
C GLY A 287 17.52 8.24 1.01
N GLY A 288 16.19 8.37 1.12
CA GLY A 288 15.26 7.28 0.90
C GLY A 288 14.90 7.07 -0.56
N SER A 289 14.82 5.81 -0.99
CA SER A 289 14.26 5.38 -2.27
C SER A 289 12.75 5.18 -2.17
N HIS A 290 12.18 4.42 -3.11
CA HIS A 290 10.77 4.05 -3.07
C HIS A 290 10.39 3.29 -1.78
N PHE A 291 11.28 2.42 -1.28
CA PHE A 291 11.10 1.68 -0.02
C PHE A 291 11.82 2.37 1.15
N LEU A 292 11.41 3.59 1.42
CA LEU A 292 12.04 4.50 2.38
C LEU A 292 12.22 3.89 3.79
N LEU A 293 11.37 2.93 4.19
CA LEU A 293 11.52 2.21 5.46
C LEU A 293 12.70 1.23 5.50
N GLU A 294 13.23 0.85 4.35
CA GLU A 294 14.46 0.08 4.29
C GLU A 294 15.70 0.96 4.36
N ASP A 295 15.64 2.14 3.75
CA ASP A 295 16.77 3.05 3.62
C ASP A 295 16.94 3.96 4.84
N ILE A 296 15.83 4.53 5.33
CA ILE A 296 15.82 5.60 6.35
C ILE A 296 14.74 5.36 7.41
N PRO A 297 14.67 4.15 8.02
CA PRO A 297 13.58 3.79 8.92
C PRO A 297 13.45 4.73 10.12
N ASN A 298 14.56 5.18 10.70
CA ASN A 298 14.56 6.03 11.89
C ASN A 298 14.05 7.45 11.58
N ASP A 299 14.48 8.03 10.46
CA ASP A 299 14.03 9.37 10.05
C ASP A 299 12.53 9.33 9.73
N TYR A 300 12.09 8.27 9.03
CA TYR A 300 10.68 8.08 8.74
C TYR A 300 9.85 7.93 10.01
N ALA A 301 10.24 7.03 10.91
CA ALA A 301 9.55 6.80 12.17
C ALA A 301 9.52 8.08 13.04
N GLY A 302 10.62 8.83 13.08
CA GLY A 302 10.71 10.10 13.78
C GLY A 302 9.67 11.12 13.30
N GLU A 303 9.52 11.31 11.99
CA GLU A 303 8.51 12.23 11.44
C GLU A 303 7.08 11.72 11.63
N VAL A 304 6.83 10.40 11.57
CA VAL A 304 5.52 9.81 11.90
C VAL A 304 5.13 10.14 13.33
N ILE A 305 6.00 9.88 14.30
CA ILE A 305 5.72 10.13 15.72
C ILE A 305 5.58 11.63 16.01
N LYS A 306 6.41 12.46 15.41
CA LYS A 306 6.32 13.92 15.54
C LYS A 306 4.98 14.43 15.01
N PHE A 307 4.52 13.95 13.86
CA PHE A 307 3.21 14.29 13.32
C PHE A 307 2.10 13.87 14.29
N TYR A 308 2.08 12.64 14.77
CA TYR A 308 1.03 12.16 15.67
C TYR A 308 1.01 12.92 17.01
N LYS A 309 2.17 13.23 17.59
CA LYS A 309 2.26 14.07 18.80
C LYS A 309 1.74 15.49 18.59
N SER A 310 1.86 16.03 17.38
CA SER A 310 1.32 17.35 17.06
C SER A 310 -0.21 17.39 16.98
N LEU A 311 -0.87 16.25 16.84
CA LEU A 311 -2.34 16.15 16.78
C LEU A 311 -2.99 16.13 18.17
N ASN A 312 -2.23 15.75 19.19
CA ASN A 312 -2.67 15.67 20.59
C ASN A 312 -1.62 16.43 21.45
N PRO A 313 -1.63 17.77 21.44
CA PRO A 313 -0.67 18.59 22.18
C PRO A 313 -0.84 18.49 23.70
#